data_6732184b00f7e5102349ac9920de427c
#
_entry.id   6732184b00f7e5102349ac9920de427c
#
_cell.length_a   1.000
_cell.length_b   1.000
_cell.length_c   1.000
_cell.angle_alpha   90.00
_cell.angle_beta   90.00
_cell.angle_gamma   90.00
#
_symmetry.space_group_name_H-M   'P 1'
#
loop_
_entity.id
_entity.type
_entity.pdbx_description
1 polymer ?
#
loop_
_entity_poly.entity_id
_entity_poly.type
_entity_poly.pdbx_seq_one_letter_code
_entity_poly.pdbx_strand_id
1 'polypeptide(L)'
;MQENLTLEQQKKELQMTLSKFTHEIRNPVALIQSELQMLASAHPELNSYDGWYGIMENLEYIRELLNELSRYNNAEHLSPVQTDITLLLKSIIRSFRPALDYLGITLETDIPQTLPLLCLDQTKIHQALLNLLRNAQESIQHSHGVISVTAAAVTDGICISVRDNGCGMTDSQIKNVFNPFVTYKPTGTGLGLPVPRQTI
;
A
#
# COMPACT_ATOMS: atom_id res chain seq x y z
N MET A 1 8.31 24.02 23.16
CA MET A 1 7.21 23.14 23.63
C MET A 1 5.84 23.60 23.09
N GLN A 2 5.48 24.88 23.15
CA GLN A 2 4.21 25.40 22.59
C GLN A 2 4.10 25.29 21.06
N GLU A 3 5.16 25.53 20.28
CA GLU A 3 5.15 25.41 18.82
C GLU A 3 4.90 23.97 18.33
N ASN A 4 5.44 22.96 19.03
CA ASN A 4 5.18 21.56 18.68
C ASN A 4 3.74 21.13 18.94
N LEU A 5 3.11 21.64 20.03
CA LEU A 5 1.69 21.39 20.31
C LEU A 5 0.78 22.00 19.22
N THR A 6 1.14 23.19 18.72
CA THR A 6 0.36 23.87 17.65
C THR A 6 0.48 23.10 16.31
N LEU A 7 1.67 22.58 15.99
CA LEU A 7 1.91 21.81 14.78
C LEU A 7 1.17 20.47 14.79
N GLU A 8 1.16 19.76 15.93
CA GLU A 8 0.41 18.52 16.11
C GLU A 8 -1.12 18.75 16.03
N GLN A 9 -1.61 19.83 16.60
CA GLN A 9 -3.03 20.19 16.49
C GLN A 9 -3.44 20.47 15.04
N GLN A 10 -2.66 21.26 14.31
CA GLN A 10 -2.89 21.54 12.90
C GLN A 10 -2.84 20.26 12.03
N LYS A 11 -1.89 19.37 12.31
CA LYS A 11 -1.79 18.08 11.63
C LYS A 11 -3.05 17.24 11.86
N LYS A 12 -3.53 17.17 13.11
CA LYS A 12 -4.73 16.42 13.49
C LYS A 12 -6.01 16.96 12.84
N GLU A 13 -6.16 18.30 12.81
CA GLU A 13 -7.28 18.95 12.13
C GLU A 13 -7.26 18.68 10.62
N LEU A 14 -6.08 18.74 10.00
CA LEU A 14 -5.91 18.41 8.58
C LEU A 14 -6.28 16.94 8.31
N GLN A 15 -5.83 16.01 9.15
CA GLN A 15 -6.15 14.59 9.02
C GLN A 15 -7.66 14.34 9.16
N MET A 16 -8.32 14.95 10.14
CA MET A 16 -9.78 14.85 10.31
C MET A 16 -10.53 15.40 9.09
N THR A 17 -10.09 16.54 8.57
CA THR A 17 -10.66 17.17 7.38
C THR A 17 -10.50 16.27 6.16
N LEU A 18 -9.30 15.76 5.91
CA LEU A 18 -9.02 14.84 4.81
C LEU A 18 -9.82 13.52 4.94
N SER A 19 -9.96 12.99 6.15
CA SER A 19 -10.77 11.79 6.39
C SER A 19 -12.24 12.02 6.01
N LYS A 20 -12.82 13.15 6.44
CA LYS A 20 -14.19 13.54 6.10
C LYS A 20 -14.38 13.68 4.59
N PHE A 21 -13.49 14.44 3.91
CA PHE A 21 -13.54 14.60 2.46
C PHE A 21 -13.42 13.26 1.73
N THR A 22 -12.53 12.38 2.19
CA THR A 22 -12.37 11.04 1.59
C THR A 22 -13.67 10.24 1.66
N HIS A 23 -14.37 10.28 2.80
CA HIS A 23 -15.67 9.63 2.95
C HIS A 23 -16.76 10.27 2.08
N GLU A 24 -16.81 11.60 2.03
CA GLU A 24 -17.80 12.33 1.24
C GLU A 24 -17.63 12.14 -0.27
N ILE A 25 -16.38 11.96 -0.76
CA ILE A 25 -16.11 11.67 -2.18
C ILE A 25 -16.33 10.18 -2.50
N ARG A 26 -16.02 9.27 -1.56
CA ARG A 26 -16.23 7.83 -1.77
C ARG A 26 -17.68 7.48 -2.07
N ASN A 27 -18.61 8.14 -1.40
CA ASN A 27 -20.05 7.87 -1.57
C ASN A 27 -20.56 8.14 -2.99
N PRO A 28 -20.38 9.33 -3.60
CA PRO A 28 -20.81 9.57 -4.97
C PRO A 28 -20.05 8.71 -5.98
N VAL A 29 -18.76 8.42 -5.78
CA VAL A 29 -17.99 7.52 -6.66
C VAL A 29 -18.58 6.10 -6.64
N ALA A 30 -18.94 5.58 -5.46
CA ALA A 30 -19.58 4.27 -5.35
C ALA A 30 -20.96 4.24 -6.00
N LEU A 31 -21.74 5.32 -5.90
CA LEU A 31 -23.04 5.45 -6.57
C LEU A 31 -22.86 5.46 -8.09
N ILE A 32 -21.96 6.27 -8.63
CA ILE A 32 -21.67 6.33 -10.07
C ILE A 32 -21.24 4.94 -10.58
N GLN A 33 -20.36 4.24 -9.85
CA GLN A 33 -19.95 2.88 -10.21
C GLN A 33 -21.13 1.91 -10.26
N SER A 34 -22.01 1.97 -9.24
CA SER A 34 -23.20 1.13 -9.19
C SER A 34 -24.18 1.42 -10.35
N GLU A 35 -24.41 2.70 -10.66
CA GLU A 35 -25.27 3.11 -11.77
C GLU A 35 -24.71 2.65 -13.12
N LEU A 36 -23.39 2.79 -13.33
CA LEU A 36 -22.74 2.31 -14.55
C LEU A 36 -22.79 0.79 -14.68
N GLN A 37 -22.64 0.04 -13.57
CA GLN A 37 -22.78 -1.41 -13.57
C GLN A 37 -24.21 -1.86 -13.90
N MET A 38 -25.23 -1.16 -13.37
CA MET A 38 -26.62 -1.40 -13.71
C MET A 38 -26.88 -1.08 -15.19
N LEU A 39 -26.32 0.01 -15.70
CA LEU A 39 -26.44 0.40 -17.11
C LEU A 39 -25.79 -0.66 -18.02
N ALA A 40 -24.61 -1.15 -17.71
CA ALA A 40 -23.95 -2.21 -18.46
C ALA A 40 -24.72 -3.54 -18.41
N SER A 41 -25.41 -3.81 -17.32
CA SER A 41 -26.27 -5.00 -17.19
C SER A 41 -27.53 -4.90 -18.06
N ALA A 42 -28.10 -3.69 -18.17
CA ALA A 42 -29.27 -3.42 -19.03
C ALA A 42 -28.88 -3.28 -20.51
N HIS A 43 -27.67 -2.86 -20.81
CA HIS A 43 -27.11 -2.56 -22.12
C HIS A 43 -25.76 -3.24 -22.33
N PRO A 44 -25.72 -4.58 -22.54
CA PRO A 44 -24.46 -5.33 -22.69
C PRO A 44 -23.57 -4.84 -23.83
N GLU A 45 -24.13 -4.17 -24.85
CA GLU A 45 -23.42 -3.55 -25.96
C GLU A 45 -22.41 -2.48 -25.50
N LEU A 46 -22.62 -1.86 -24.34
CA LEU A 46 -21.70 -0.87 -23.78
C LEU A 46 -20.31 -1.46 -23.48
N ASN A 47 -20.24 -2.73 -23.13
CA ASN A 47 -18.97 -3.40 -22.86
C ASN A 47 -18.05 -3.51 -24.11
N SER A 48 -18.61 -3.35 -25.31
CA SER A 48 -17.85 -3.33 -26.56
C SER A 48 -17.44 -1.91 -27.00
N TYR A 49 -17.82 -0.89 -26.25
CA TYR A 49 -17.50 0.50 -26.55
C TYR A 49 -16.15 0.89 -25.93
N ASP A 50 -15.18 1.30 -26.73
CA ASP A 50 -13.81 1.60 -26.27
C ASP A 50 -13.77 2.59 -25.10
N GLY A 51 -14.65 3.60 -25.10
CA GLY A 51 -14.73 4.57 -24.01
C GLY A 51 -15.27 4.00 -22.70
N TRP A 52 -16.03 2.91 -22.73
CA TRP A 52 -16.60 2.27 -21.54
C TRP A 52 -15.51 1.71 -20.62
N TYR A 53 -14.56 0.98 -21.21
CA TYR A 53 -13.42 0.45 -20.45
C TYR A 53 -12.62 1.55 -19.74
N GLY A 54 -12.34 2.65 -20.45
CA GLY A 54 -11.63 3.80 -19.88
C GLY A 54 -12.38 4.47 -18.71
N ILE A 55 -13.72 4.54 -18.78
CA ILE A 55 -14.53 5.08 -17.66
C ILE A 55 -14.41 4.18 -16.43
N MET A 56 -14.55 2.86 -16.61
CA MET A 56 -14.47 1.90 -15.51
C MET A 56 -13.08 1.86 -14.88
N GLU A 57 -12.03 1.91 -15.70
CA GLU A 57 -10.64 1.99 -15.25
C GLU A 57 -10.37 3.26 -14.42
N ASN A 58 -10.83 4.41 -14.89
CA ASN A 58 -10.69 5.68 -14.16
C ASN A 58 -11.46 5.69 -12.83
N LEU A 59 -12.65 5.08 -12.77
CA LEU A 59 -13.40 4.95 -11.51
C LEU A 59 -12.67 4.05 -10.52
N GLU A 60 -12.12 2.93 -10.98
CA GLU A 60 -11.32 2.05 -10.14
C GLU A 60 -10.08 2.78 -9.61
N TYR A 61 -9.39 3.54 -10.47
CA TYR A 61 -8.25 4.37 -10.08
C TYR A 61 -8.61 5.40 -8.99
N ILE A 62 -9.73 6.12 -9.15
CA ILE A 62 -10.21 7.06 -8.13
C ILE A 62 -10.51 6.32 -6.81
N ARG A 63 -11.10 5.14 -6.86
CA ARG A 63 -11.37 4.31 -5.68
C ARG A 63 -10.09 3.91 -4.96
N GLU A 64 -9.05 3.51 -5.70
CA GLU A 64 -7.74 3.19 -5.14
C GLU A 64 -7.10 4.39 -4.46
N LEU A 65 -7.12 5.57 -5.10
CA LEU A 65 -6.63 6.83 -4.52
C LEU A 65 -7.31 7.15 -3.18
N LEU A 66 -8.64 7.04 -3.12
CA LEU A 66 -9.41 7.28 -1.90
C LEU A 66 -9.08 6.26 -0.80
N ASN A 67 -8.83 5.01 -1.17
CA ASN A 67 -8.43 3.97 -0.22
C ASN A 67 -7.04 4.23 0.34
N GLU A 68 -6.09 4.64 -0.48
CA GLU A 68 -4.73 4.98 -0.03
C GLU A 68 -4.72 6.23 0.87
N LEU A 69 -5.49 7.26 0.52
CA LEU A 69 -5.64 8.45 1.34
C LEU A 69 -6.27 8.11 2.71
N SER A 70 -7.28 7.24 2.73
CA SER A 70 -7.88 6.75 3.97
C SER A 70 -6.87 5.98 4.83
N ARG A 71 -6.05 5.13 4.24
CA ARG A 71 -4.99 4.39 4.94
C ARG A 71 -3.95 5.34 5.54
N TYR A 72 -3.52 6.34 4.77
CA TYR A 72 -2.59 7.35 5.23
C TYR A 72 -3.14 8.12 6.45
N ASN A 73 -4.38 8.59 6.38
CA ASN A 73 -5.02 9.32 7.47
C ASN A 73 -5.24 8.48 8.74
N ASN A 74 -5.45 7.16 8.59
CA ASN A 74 -5.69 6.24 9.69
C ASN A 74 -4.42 5.52 10.18
N ALA A 75 -3.25 5.84 9.64
CA ALA A 75 -2.00 5.15 9.99
C ALA A 75 -1.64 5.30 11.49
N GLU A 76 -1.99 6.41 12.12
CA GLU A 76 -1.70 6.69 13.53
C GLU A 76 -2.62 5.95 14.52
N HIS A 77 -3.80 5.48 14.08
CA HIS A 77 -4.70 4.70 14.94
C HIS A 77 -4.29 3.22 14.89
N LEU A 78 -3.61 2.76 15.94
CA LEU A 78 -3.12 1.39 16.07
C LEU A 78 -4.04 0.58 16.96
N SER A 79 -4.28 -0.68 16.59
CA SER A 79 -4.98 -1.70 17.39
C SER A 79 -4.04 -2.88 17.64
N PRO A 80 -3.09 -2.74 18.59
CA PRO A 80 -2.06 -3.74 18.80
C PRO A 80 -2.62 -5.02 19.41
N VAL A 81 -2.23 -6.16 18.85
CA VAL A 81 -2.51 -7.51 19.35
C VAL A 81 -1.24 -8.34 19.35
N GLN A 82 -1.18 -9.33 20.23
CA GLN A 82 -0.05 -10.26 20.26
C GLN A 82 -0.01 -11.07 18.96
N THR A 83 1.10 -10.96 18.21
CA THR A 83 1.21 -11.42 16.83
C THR A 83 2.43 -12.30 16.64
N ASP A 84 2.21 -13.45 15.99
CA ASP A 84 3.28 -14.27 15.42
C ASP A 84 3.69 -13.72 14.05
N ILE A 85 4.84 -13.04 14.00
CA ILE A 85 5.36 -12.43 12.78
C ILE A 85 5.74 -13.48 11.73
N THR A 86 6.20 -14.64 12.14
CA THR A 86 6.54 -15.73 11.21
C THR A 86 5.30 -16.20 10.44
N LEU A 87 4.18 -16.39 11.13
CA LEU A 87 2.92 -16.77 10.50
C LEU A 87 2.36 -15.65 9.62
N LEU A 88 2.43 -14.42 10.08
CA LEU A 88 1.98 -13.25 9.32
C LEU A 88 2.77 -13.12 8.00
N LEU A 89 4.10 -13.16 8.05
CA LEU A 89 4.97 -13.09 6.87
C LEU A 89 4.69 -14.22 5.88
N LYS A 90 4.60 -15.47 6.37
CA LYS A 90 4.28 -16.64 5.53
C LYS A 90 2.92 -16.50 4.84
N SER A 91 1.92 -15.93 5.53
CA SER A 91 0.60 -15.68 4.95
C SER A 91 0.67 -14.65 3.82
N ILE A 92 1.34 -13.51 4.05
CA ILE A 92 1.52 -12.43 3.06
C ILE A 92 2.26 -12.96 1.82
N ILE A 93 3.38 -13.66 2.03
CA ILE A 93 4.20 -14.23 0.96
C ILE A 93 3.38 -15.23 0.12
N ARG A 94 2.60 -16.08 0.77
CA ARG A 94 1.74 -17.06 0.08
C ARG A 94 0.69 -16.37 -0.79
N SER A 95 0.07 -15.30 -0.30
CA SER A 95 -0.94 -14.55 -1.06
C SER A 95 -0.36 -13.76 -2.22
N PHE A 96 0.88 -13.29 -2.11
CA PHE A 96 1.52 -12.45 -3.12
C PHE A 96 2.28 -13.25 -4.20
N ARG A 97 2.75 -14.47 -3.88
CA ARG A 97 3.52 -15.33 -4.78
C ARG A 97 2.88 -15.56 -6.16
N PRO A 98 1.57 -15.88 -6.29
CA PRO A 98 0.97 -16.11 -7.61
C PRO A 98 1.10 -14.93 -8.57
N ALA A 99 1.04 -13.69 -8.05
CA ALA A 99 1.21 -12.50 -8.87
C ALA A 99 2.65 -12.37 -9.39
N LEU A 100 3.65 -12.70 -8.57
CA LEU A 100 5.05 -12.70 -8.97
C LEU A 100 5.35 -13.83 -9.97
N ASP A 101 4.82 -15.04 -9.74
CA ASP A 101 4.98 -16.19 -10.63
C ASP A 101 4.42 -15.88 -12.02
N TYR A 102 3.25 -15.21 -12.09
CA TYR A 102 2.64 -14.76 -13.35
C TYR A 102 3.54 -13.77 -14.12
N LEU A 103 4.27 -12.92 -13.41
CA LEU A 103 5.20 -11.93 -13.99
C LEU A 103 6.61 -12.49 -14.23
N GLY A 104 6.86 -13.76 -13.89
CA GLY A 104 8.19 -14.38 -14.00
C GLY A 104 9.22 -13.81 -13.02
N ILE A 105 8.77 -13.26 -11.88
CA ILE A 105 9.64 -12.71 -10.83
C ILE A 105 9.89 -13.78 -9.77
N THR A 106 11.16 -14.06 -9.49
CA THR A 106 11.57 -15.01 -8.45
C THR A 106 11.40 -14.40 -7.06
N LEU A 107 10.71 -15.11 -6.17
CA LEU A 107 10.57 -14.71 -4.75
C LEU A 107 11.43 -15.61 -3.86
N GLU A 108 12.49 -15.05 -3.33
CA GLU A 108 13.38 -15.68 -2.34
C GLU A 108 12.96 -15.31 -0.94
N THR A 109 13.02 -16.26 0.01
CA THR A 109 12.62 -15.98 1.41
C THR A 109 13.59 -16.62 2.38
N ASP A 110 14.05 -15.84 3.36
CA ASP A 110 14.82 -16.32 4.50
C ASP A 110 14.14 -15.82 5.79
N ILE A 111 13.21 -16.64 6.29
CA ILE A 111 12.40 -16.36 7.46
C ILE A 111 12.57 -17.49 8.46
N PRO A 112 13.07 -17.20 9.67
CA PRO A 112 13.21 -18.19 10.73
C PRO A 112 11.89 -18.93 11.01
N GLN A 113 11.98 -20.18 11.46
CA GLN A 113 10.82 -20.97 11.83
C GLN A 113 10.06 -20.35 13.01
N THR A 114 10.78 -19.67 13.90
CA THR A 114 10.23 -18.99 15.07
C THR A 114 10.89 -17.62 15.24
N LEU A 115 10.04 -16.60 15.43
CA LEU A 115 10.44 -15.24 15.83
C LEU A 115 9.70 -14.88 17.14
N PRO A 116 10.19 -13.90 17.91
CA PRO A 116 9.46 -13.43 19.09
C PRO A 116 8.05 -12.98 18.76
N LEU A 117 7.10 -13.20 19.67
CA LEU A 117 5.77 -12.61 19.57
C LEU A 117 5.90 -11.10 19.84
N LEU A 118 5.26 -10.29 19.00
CA LEU A 118 5.23 -8.84 19.17
C LEU A 118 3.78 -8.37 19.34
N CYS A 119 3.61 -7.31 20.14
CA CYS A 119 2.34 -6.61 20.27
C CYS A 119 2.28 -5.50 19.20
N LEU A 120 1.51 -5.74 18.12
CA LEU A 120 1.44 -4.83 16.98
C LEU A 120 0.09 -4.93 16.24
N ASP A 121 -0.20 -3.94 15.41
CA ASP A 121 -1.39 -3.97 14.55
C ASP A 121 -1.12 -4.81 13.30
N GLN A 122 -1.65 -6.04 13.29
CA GLN A 122 -1.48 -6.98 12.17
C GLN A 122 -1.92 -6.42 10.84
N THR A 123 -3.03 -5.66 10.82
CA THR A 123 -3.59 -5.10 9.58
C THR A 123 -2.65 -4.04 9.01
N LYS A 124 -2.10 -3.20 9.87
CA LYS A 124 -1.15 -2.15 9.46
C LYS A 124 0.16 -2.74 8.96
N ILE A 125 0.72 -3.73 9.67
CA ILE A 125 1.95 -4.41 9.23
C ILE A 125 1.72 -5.16 7.91
N HIS A 126 0.57 -5.85 7.77
CA HIS A 126 0.20 -6.50 6.52
C HIS A 126 0.15 -5.50 5.36
N GLN A 127 -0.49 -4.34 5.55
CA GLN A 127 -0.57 -3.28 4.54
C GLN A 127 0.82 -2.71 4.20
N ALA A 128 1.64 -2.45 5.21
CA ALA A 128 3.00 -1.94 5.02
C ALA A 128 3.84 -2.89 4.17
N LEU A 129 3.81 -4.18 4.48
CA LEU A 129 4.54 -5.21 3.74
C LEU A 129 4.03 -5.39 2.31
N LEU A 130 2.71 -5.37 2.09
CA LEU A 130 2.14 -5.39 0.74
C LEU A 130 2.57 -4.17 -0.08
N ASN A 131 2.63 -2.98 0.51
CA ASN A 131 3.11 -1.79 -0.18
C ASN A 131 4.58 -1.92 -0.57
N LEU A 132 5.43 -2.47 0.30
CA LEU A 132 6.85 -2.73 -0.02
C LEU A 132 7.00 -3.77 -1.13
N LEU A 133 6.24 -4.87 -1.08
CA LEU A 133 6.27 -5.92 -2.10
C LEU A 133 5.78 -5.43 -3.46
N ARG A 134 4.71 -4.62 -3.50
CA ARG A 134 4.21 -3.99 -4.73
C ARG A 134 5.25 -3.02 -5.31
N ASN A 135 5.88 -2.20 -4.47
CA ASN A 135 6.93 -1.30 -4.93
C ASN A 135 8.13 -2.06 -5.50
N ALA A 136 8.54 -3.16 -4.87
CA ALA A 136 9.58 -4.04 -5.36
C ALA A 136 9.19 -4.67 -6.72
N GLN A 137 7.98 -5.21 -6.84
CA GLN A 137 7.43 -5.75 -8.09
C GLN A 137 7.43 -4.71 -9.22
N GLU A 138 6.92 -3.51 -8.96
CA GLU A 138 6.79 -2.44 -9.95
C GLU A 138 8.15 -1.83 -10.38
N SER A 139 9.19 -1.97 -9.53
CA SER A 139 10.55 -1.54 -9.87
C SER A 139 11.22 -2.44 -10.91
N ILE A 140 10.74 -3.69 -11.06
CA ILE A 140 11.32 -4.71 -11.92
C ILE A 140 10.71 -4.62 -13.32
N GLN A 141 11.53 -4.23 -14.29
CA GLN A 141 11.14 -4.04 -15.70
C GLN A 141 11.90 -4.97 -16.65
N HIS A 142 12.54 -6.04 -16.11
CA HIS A 142 13.35 -7.00 -16.88
C HIS A 142 12.98 -8.45 -16.55
N SER A 143 13.36 -9.37 -17.41
CA SER A 143 12.99 -10.80 -17.35
C SER A 143 13.61 -11.63 -16.22
N HIS A 144 14.58 -11.08 -15.47
CA HIS A 144 15.29 -11.75 -14.38
C HIS A 144 15.02 -11.07 -13.03
N GLY A 145 13.75 -10.75 -12.77
CA GLY A 145 13.33 -10.12 -11.55
C GLY A 145 13.51 -11.04 -10.35
N VAL A 146 14.09 -10.49 -9.28
CA VAL A 146 14.23 -11.18 -7.99
C VAL A 146 13.77 -10.24 -6.88
N ILE A 147 12.87 -10.73 -6.02
CA ILE A 147 12.51 -10.08 -4.76
C ILE A 147 12.93 -11.01 -3.63
N SER A 148 13.68 -10.49 -2.67
CA SER A 148 14.11 -11.22 -1.48
C SER A 148 13.45 -10.63 -0.24
N VAL A 149 12.84 -11.51 0.58
CA VAL A 149 12.22 -11.15 1.87
C VAL A 149 12.93 -11.89 2.98
N THR A 150 13.56 -11.15 3.89
CA THR A 150 14.25 -11.73 5.05
C THR A 150 13.68 -11.18 6.35
N ALA A 151 13.77 -11.97 7.42
CA ALA A 151 13.40 -11.53 8.77
C ALA A 151 14.39 -12.04 9.78
N ALA A 152 14.74 -11.19 10.77
CA ALA A 152 15.64 -11.57 11.85
C ALA A 152 15.21 -10.88 13.16
N ALA A 153 15.36 -11.57 14.29
CA ALA A 153 15.23 -10.96 15.59
C ALA A 153 16.43 -10.01 15.84
N VAL A 154 16.15 -8.83 16.36
CA VAL A 154 17.14 -7.83 16.77
C VAL A 154 16.91 -7.47 18.24
N THR A 155 17.78 -6.66 18.84
CA THR A 155 17.74 -6.34 20.29
C THR A 155 16.35 -5.84 20.73
N ASP A 156 15.71 -4.97 19.94
CA ASP A 156 14.49 -4.27 20.34
C ASP A 156 13.28 -4.65 19.45
N GLY A 157 13.37 -5.78 18.71
CA GLY A 157 12.25 -6.17 17.83
C GLY A 157 12.61 -7.18 16.76
N ILE A 158 12.01 -7.04 15.60
CA ILE A 158 12.23 -7.88 14.42
C ILE A 158 12.56 -6.96 13.23
N CYS A 159 13.68 -7.21 12.60
CA CYS A 159 14.04 -6.56 11.34
C CYS A 159 13.46 -7.39 10.17
N ILE A 160 12.62 -6.77 9.35
CA ILE A 160 12.11 -7.35 8.11
C ILE A 160 12.71 -6.56 6.95
N SER A 161 13.32 -7.25 5.99
CA SER A 161 13.91 -6.61 4.82
C SER A 161 13.22 -7.12 3.55
N VAL A 162 12.83 -6.21 2.68
CA VAL A 162 12.35 -6.48 1.32
C VAL A 162 13.35 -5.84 0.37
N ARG A 163 13.98 -6.66 -0.47
CA ARG A 163 14.98 -6.23 -1.44
C ARG A 163 14.58 -6.69 -2.83
N ASP A 164 14.75 -5.83 -3.82
CA ASP A 164 14.55 -6.10 -5.23
C ASP A 164 15.84 -5.83 -6.03
N ASN A 165 15.88 -6.36 -7.26
CA ASN A 165 16.92 -6.06 -8.23
C ASN A 165 16.40 -5.17 -9.38
N GLY A 166 15.36 -4.37 -9.13
CA GLY A 166 14.75 -3.47 -10.10
C GLY A 166 15.60 -2.25 -10.45
N CYS A 167 14.95 -1.20 -10.97
CA CYS A 167 15.64 0.01 -11.45
C CYS A 167 16.31 0.84 -10.35
N GLY A 168 16.00 0.57 -9.09
CA GLY A 168 16.53 1.33 -7.95
C GLY A 168 16.03 2.78 -7.87
N MET A 169 16.66 3.54 -6.98
CA MET A 169 16.33 4.95 -6.76
C MET A 169 17.62 5.79 -6.72
N THR A 170 17.56 7.01 -7.25
CA THR A 170 18.65 8.00 -7.12
C THR A 170 18.70 8.55 -5.70
N ASP A 171 19.83 9.12 -5.29
CA ASP A 171 19.99 9.75 -3.96
C ASP A 171 18.93 10.83 -3.68
N SER A 172 18.53 11.57 -4.70
CA SER A 172 17.45 12.57 -4.60
C SER A 172 16.09 11.93 -4.35
N GLN A 173 15.80 10.81 -5.02
CA GLN A 173 14.56 10.06 -4.80
C GLN A 173 14.51 9.45 -3.41
N ILE A 174 15.60 8.82 -2.95
CA ILE A 174 15.69 8.21 -1.60
C ILE A 174 15.38 9.23 -0.50
N LYS A 175 15.89 10.47 -0.63
CA LYS A 175 15.63 11.54 0.36
C LYS A 175 14.16 11.93 0.47
N ASN A 176 13.41 11.80 -0.62
CA ASN A 176 12.04 12.31 -0.73
C ASN A 176 10.96 11.22 -0.78
N VAL A 177 11.34 9.94 -0.98
CA VAL A 177 10.39 8.84 -1.24
C VAL A 177 9.41 8.58 -0.09
N PHE A 178 9.73 9.01 1.14
CA PHE A 178 8.86 8.92 2.31
C PHE A 178 8.00 10.17 2.53
N ASN A 179 8.15 11.21 1.70
CA ASN A 179 7.27 12.38 1.78
C ASN A 179 5.92 12.05 1.14
N PRO A 180 4.81 12.40 1.78
CA PRO A 180 3.47 12.16 1.22
C PRO A 180 3.31 12.82 -0.15
N PHE A 181 2.59 12.14 -1.05
CA PHE A 181 2.28 12.60 -2.41
C PHE A 181 3.50 12.77 -3.33
N VAL A 182 4.69 12.36 -2.90
CA VAL A 182 5.87 12.31 -3.77
C VAL A 182 5.90 10.96 -4.49
N THR A 183 5.81 11.00 -5.80
CA THR A 183 5.90 9.82 -6.67
C THR A 183 6.74 10.12 -7.90
N TYR A 184 7.45 9.12 -8.37
CA TYR A 184 8.23 9.13 -9.60
C TYR A 184 7.63 8.19 -10.65
N LYS A 185 6.45 7.61 -10.35
CA LYS A 185 5.70 6.70 -11.24
C LYS A 185 4.57 7.46 -11.90
N PRO A 186 4.25 7.22 -13.19
CA PRO A 186 3.19 7.92 -13.92
C PRO A 186 1.81 7.80 -13.26
N THR A 187 1.51 6.63 -12.66
CA THR A 187 0.23 6.34 -12.00
C THR A 187 0.35 6.20 -10.47
N GLY A 188 1.49 6.62 -9.91
CA GLY A 188 1.73 6.49 -8.47
C GLY A 188 1.05 7.60 -7.67
N THR A 189 0.53 7.27 -6.50
CA THR A 189 -0.13 8.20 -5.57
C THR A 189 0.84 8.92 -4.64
N GLY A 190 2.05 8.37 -4.46
CA GLY A 190 3.03 8.86 -3.49
C GLY A 190 2.65 8.62 -2.03
N LEU A 191 1.69 7.71 -1.75
CA LEU A 191 1.28 7.36 -0.38
C LEU A 191 1.75 5.96 0.06
N GLY A 192 2.19 5.12 -0.87
CA GLY A 192 2.58 3.75 -0.59
C GLY A 192 3.72 3.59 0.42
N LEU A 193 4.76 4.41 0.36
CA LEU A 193 5.90 4.37 1.29
C LEU A 193 5.73 5.24 2.55
N PRO A 194 5.05 6.40 2.52
CA PRO A 194 4.75 7.15 3.73
C PRO A 194 3.93 6.37 4.77
N VAL A 195 2.98 5.51 4.34
CA VAL A 195 2.16 4.69 5.25
C VAL A 195 3.01 3.74 6.11
N PRO A 196 3.91 2.91 5.56
CA PRO A 196 4.83 2.09 6.37
C PRO A 196 5.63 2.88 7.40
N ARG A 197 6.17 4.05 7.02
CA ARG A 197 6.95 4.90 7.94
C ARG A 197 6.15 5.40 9.15
N GLN A 198 4.84 5.57 9.02
CA GLN A 198 3.97 5.98 10.14
C GLN A 198 3.52 4.80 11.01
N THR A 199 3.63 3.58 10.49
CA THR A 199 3.09 2.37 11.13
C THR A 199 4.16 1.61 11.91
N ILE A 200 5.41 1.66 11.48
CA ILE A 200 6.59 0.97 12.03
C ILE A 200 7.45 1.97 12.77
#